data_1955b915358a327ad19f99e41783449b
#
_entry.id   1955b915358a327ad19f99e41783449b
#
_cell.length_a   1.000
_cell.length_b   1.000
_cell.length_c   1.000
_cell.angle_alpha   90.00
_cell.angle_beta   90.00
_cell.angle_gamma   90.00
#
_symmetry.space_group_name_H-M   'P 1'
#
loop_
_entity.id
_entity.type
_entity.pdbx_description
1 polymer ?
#
loop_
_entity_poly.entity_id
_entity_poly.type
_entity_poly.pdbx_seq_one_letter_code
_entity_poly.pdbx_strand_id
1 'polypeptide(L)'
;MYRYVALRKRILGVDELHYYDVYAPLTKGVSAHYTYDQAKQMVLDAVAPLGEEYGTIVRKGFAERWIDVFPNKGKSGGAYSGGSYDSNPYIMCNFTGTLDSVSTIAHEMGHSMHSWFSRHTQPAQYADYTLFVAEVASTVNENLLIEHLLAEKNQDPATRLALLNQYLENFKGTVYRQTMFAEFERDAHAMAERGEALNPAALNNLYKKLIVDYFGPELVVDDEVQYEWARIPHFYRPFYVYKYATGYSTAVALSEGILK
;
A
#
# COMPACT_ATOMS: atom_id res chain seq x y z
N MET A 1 -7.96 13.57 6.22
CA MET A 1 -8.99 12.92 5.44
C MET A 1 -10.09 13.89 4.94
N TYR A 2 -10.74 14.69 5.80
CA TYR A 2 -11.86 15.60 5.45
C TYR A 2 -11.61 16.50 4.24
N ARG A 3 -10.43 17.15 4.19
CA ARG A 3 -10.06 18.01 3.05
C ARG A 3 -9.98 17.24 1.73
N TYR A 4 -9.55 15.98 1.78
CA TYR A 4 -9.48 15.11 0.60
C TYR A 4 -10.88 14.66 0.14
N VAL A 5 -11.75 14.32 1.08
CA VAL A 5 -13.16 13.97 0.80
C VAL A 5 -13.88 15.15 0.15
N ALA A 6 -13.75 16.36 0.70
CA ALA A 6 -14.31 17.58 0.13
C ALA A 6 -13.73 17.90 -1.27
N LEU A 7 -12.44 17.65 -1.49
CA LEU A 7 -11.80 17.80 -2.80
C LEU A 7 -12.41 16.82 -3.83
N ARG A 8 -12.57 15.53 -3.44
CA ARG A 8 -13.19 14.51 -4.30
C ARG A 8 -14.61 14.90 -4.73
N LYS A 9 -15.47 15.29 -3.77
CA LYS A 9 -16.83 15.76 -4.03
C LYS A 9 -16.85 16.84 -5.09
N ARG A 10 -15.97 17.83 -4.94
CA ARG A 10 -15.85 18.96 -5.89
C ARG A 10 -15.35 18.55 -7.28
N ILE A 11 -14.35 17.63 -7.35
CA ILE A 11 -13.81 17.16 -8.64
C ILE A 11 -14.81 16.26 -9.36
N LEU A 12 -15.51 15.39 -8.65
CA LEU A 12 -16.54 14.51 -9.21
C LEU A 12 -17.79 15.29 -9.64
N GLY A 13 -18.01 16.49 -9.06
CA GLY A 13 -19.15 17.34 -9.39
C GLY A 13 -20.49 16.74 -8.94
N VAL A 14 -20.49 16.04 -7.79
CA VAL A 14 -21.70 15.42 -7.22
C VAL A 14 -22.25 16.26 -6.07
N ASP A 15 -23.57 16.32 -5.94
CA ASP A 15 -24.25 17.04 -4.85
C ASP A 15 -24.06 16.34 -3.51
N GLU A 16 -24.08 15.02 -3.52
CA GLU A 16 -23.79 14.15 -2.38
C GLU A 16 -22.66 13.18 -2.75
N LEU A 17 -21.69 13.04 -1.86
CA LEU A 17 -20.60 12.08 -2.01
C LEU A 17 -20.88 10.88 -1.11
N HIS A 18 -21.12 9.73 -1.71
CA HIS A 18 -21.34 8.48 -1.00
C HIS A 18 -20.03 7.71 -0.78
N TYR A 19 -20.05 6.73 0.12
CA TYR A 19 -18.84 5.97 0.41
C TYR A 19 -18.27 5.24 -0.82
N TYR A 20 -19.12 4.75 -1.72
CA TYR A 20 -18.67 4.11 -2.97
C TYR A 20 -17.99 5.10 -3.94
N ASP A 21 -18.35 6.39 -3.91
CA ASP A 21 -17.72 7.42 -4.74
C ASP A 21 -16.27 7.72 -4.31
N VAL A 22 -15.89 7.34 -3.09
CA VAL A 22 -14.51 7.48 -2.59
C VAL A 22 -13.52 6.66 -3.41
N TYR A 23 -14.00 5.67 -4.15
CA TYR A 23 -13.19 4.83 -5.05
C TYR A 23 -13.35 5.18 -6.53
N ALA A 24 -14.19 6.16 -6.86
CA ALA A 24 -14.36 6.60 -8.24
C ALA A 24 -13.07 7.26 -8.76
N PRO A 25 -12.61 6.98 -10.00
CA PRO A 25 -11.43 7.60 -10.57
C PRO A 25 -11.58 9.13 -10.67
N LEU A 26 -10.62 9.89 -10.14
CA LEU A 26 -10.58 11.35 -10.28
C LEU A 26 -9.94 11.80 -11.60
N THR A 27 -9.11 10.96 -12.19
CA THR A 27 -8.41 11.24 -13.45
C THR A 27 -9.02 10.41 -14.58
N LYS A 28 -9.67 11.09 -15.55
CA LYS A 28 -10.22 10.43 -16.71
C LYS A 28 -9.17 10.35 -17.83
N GLY A 29 -9.02 9.16 -18.42
CA GLY A 29 -8.24 8.99 -19.66
C GLY A 29 -6.72 8.91 -19.52
N VAL A 30 -6.16 8.90 -18.33
CA VAL A 30 -4.74 8.62 -18.11
C VAL A 30 -4.57 7.12 -17.86
N SER A 31 -4.56 6.34 -18.93
CA SER A 31 -4.20 4.93 -18.89
C SER A 31 -2.84 4.74 -19.56
N ALA A 32 -1.76 5.15 -18.88
CA ALA A 32 -0.45 4.74 -19.32
C ALA A 32 -0.33 3.22 -19.15
N HIS A 33 0.10 2.56 -20.22
CA HIS A 33 0.35 1.13 -20.20
C HIS A 33 1.85 0.88 -20.31
N TYR A 34 2.39 0.18 -19.34
CA TYR A 34 3.82 -0.12 -19.23
C TYR A 34 4.07 -1.59 -19.56
N THR A 35 5.09 -1.87 -20.36
CA THR A 35 5.63 -3.22 -20.49
C THR A 35 6.36 -3.61 -19.19
N TYR A 36 6.56 -4.91 -18.99
CA TYR A 36 7.34 -5.37 -17.83
C TYR A 36 8.79 -4.87 -17.86
N ASP A 37 9.39 -4.75 -19.07
CA ASP A 37 10.75 -4.21 -19.23
C ASP A 37 10.81 -2.73 -18.84
N GLN A 38 9.80 -1.94 -19.21
CA GLN A 38 9.69 -0.55 -18.74
C GLN A 38 9.53 -0.48 -17.22
N ALA A 39 8.68 -1.34 -16.64
CA ALA A 39 8.51 -1.39 -15.19
C ALA A 39 9.81 -1.72 -14.45
N LYS A 40 10.61 -2.68 -14.96
CA LYS A 40 11.92 -2.99 -14.39
C LYS A 40 12.86 -1.77 -14.41
N GLN A 41 12.89 -1.04 -15.52
CA GLN A 41 13.75 0.15 -15.64
C GLN A 41 13.27 1.25 -14.69
N MET A 42 11.96 1.52 -14.64
CA MET A 42 11.39 2.51 -13.72
C MET A 42 11.76 2.21 -12.26
N VAL A 43 11.67 0.95 -11.85
CA VAL A 43 12.06 0.53 -10.49
C VAL A 43 13.55 0.74 -10.25
N LEU A 44 14.41 0.35 -11.19
CA LEU A 44 15.87 0.53 -11.07
C LEU A 44 16.26 2.01 -10.97
N ASP A 45 15.65 2.87 -11.78
CA ASP A 45 15.91 4.31 -11.77
C ASP A 45 15.43 4.94 -10.45
N ALA A 46 14.27 4.52 -9.96
CA ALA A 46 13.69 5.02 -8.72
C ALA A 46 14.54 4.65 -7.48
N VAL A 47 15.12 3.46 -7.44
CA VAL A 47 15.93 3.01 -6.30
C VAL A 47 17.42 3.38 -6.41
N ALA A 48 17.85 4.04 -7.49
CA ALA A 48 19.23 4.47 -7.68
C ALA A 48 19.81 5.28 -6.48
N PRO A 49 19.03 6.15 -5.80
CA PRO A 49 19.51 6.86 -4.61
C PRO A 49 19.92 5.96 -3.43
N LEU A 50 19.48 4.68 -3.41
CA LEU A 50 19.86 3.70 -2.39
C LEU A 50 21.27 3.11 -2.59
N GLY A 51 21.96 3.48 -3.68
CA GLY A 51 23.33 3.14 -3.96
C GLY A 51 23.51 1.89 -4.84
N GLU A 52 24.77 1.71 -5.30
CA GLU A 52 25.11 0.70 -6.30
C GLU A 52 24.94 -0.74 -5.81
N GLU A 53 25.21 -1.00 -4.53
CA GLU A 53 25.02 -2.33 -3.94
C GLU A 53 23.55 -2.76 -4.03
N TYR A 54 22.65 -1.86 -3.62
CA TYR A 54 21.20 -2.10 -3.69
C TYR A 54 20.76 -2.34 -5.16
N GLY A 55 21.13 -1.45 -6.05
CA GLY A 55 20.79 -1.55 -7.47
C GLY A 55 21.32 -2.83 -8.13
N THR A 56 22.50 -3.30 -7.73
CA THR A 56 23.09 -4.55 -8.26
C THR A 56 22.26 -5.77 -7.85
N ILE A 57 21.80 -5.82 -6.62
CA ILE A 57 20.96 -6.93 -6.14
C ILE A 57 19.57 -6.89 -6.80
N VAL A 58 18.98 -5.71 -6.98
CA VAL A 58 17.71 -5.57 -7.71
C VAL A 58 17.85 -6.05 -9.16
N ARG A 59 18.93 -5.66 -9.88
CA ARG A 59 19.24 -6.17 -11.23
C ARG A 59 19.37 -7.68 -11.25
N LYS A 60 20.07 -8.25 -10.26
CA LYS A 60 20.17 -9.71 -10.07
C LYS A 60 18.81 -10.36 -9.95
N GLY A 61 17.92 -9.82 -9.09
CA GLY A 61 16.58 -10.33 -8.88
C GLY A 61 15.75 -10.38 -10.18
N PHE A 62 15.85 -9.35 -11.00
CA PHE A 62 15.20 -9.32 -12.31
C PHE A 62 15.83 -10.33 -13.30
N ALA A 63 17.15 -10.45 -13.32
CA ALA A 63 17.87 -11.34 -14.23
C ALA A 63 17.68 -12.83 -13.88
N GLU A 64 17.70 -13.16 -12.61
CA GLU A 64 17.54 -14.52 -12.07
C GLU A 64 16.09 -14.96 -11.87
N ARG A 65 15.15 -14.17 -12.36
CA ARG A 65 13.72 -14.50 -12.35
C ARG A 65 13.15 -14.78 -10.95
N TRP A 66 13.41 -13.87 -10.01
CA TRP A 66 12.81 -13.97 -8.67
C TRP A 66 11.30 -13.74 -8.70
N ILE A 67 10.76 -13.21 -9.81
CA ILE A 67 9.38 -12.74 -9.92
C ILE A 67 8.58 -13.63 -10.85
N ASP A 68 7.49 -14.21 -10.33
CA ASP A 68 6.39 -14.78 -11.11
C ASP A 68 5.43 -13.64 -11.48
N VAL A 69 5.54 -13.16 -12.73
CA VAL A 69 5.11 -11.83 -13.14
C VAL A 69 3.63 -11.73 -13.47
N PHE A 70 3.17 -12.62 -14.38
CA PHE A 70 1.87 -12.42 -15.03
C PHE A 70 0.74 -13.22 -14.39
N PRO A 71 -0.52 -12.71 -14.47
CA PRO A 71 -1.68 -13.49 -14.08
C PRO A 71 -1.82 -14.73 -14.97
N ASN A 72 -2.28 -15.83 -14.38
CA ASN A 72 -2.64 -17.03 -15.11
C ASN A 72 -3.79 -17.76 -14.42
N LYS A 73 -4.36 -18.76 -15.10
CA LYS A 73 -5.48 -19.54 -14.57
C LYS A 73 -5.07 -20.28 -13.29
N GLY A 74 -5.83 -20.05 -12.22
CA GLY A 74 -5.62 -20.69 -10.91
C GLY A 74 -4.62 -19.97 -10.00
N LYS A 75 -3.94 -18.92 -10.48
CA LYS A 75 -3.08 -18.07 -9.66
C LYS A 75 -3.92 -17.17 -8.76
N SER A 76 -3.53 -17.07 -7.48
CA SER A 76 -4.20 -16.16 -6.52
C SER A 76 -3.99 -14.71 -6.91
N GLY A 77 -4.97 -13.86 -6.59
CA GLY A 77 -4.84 -12.40 -6.73
C GLY A 77 -3.87 -11.80 -5.70
N GLY A 78 -3.52 -10.54 -5.92
CA GLY A 78 -2.58 -9.81 -5.08
C GLY A 78 -1.12 -10.06 -5.45
N ALA A 79 -0.22 -9.74 -4.51
CA ALA A 79 1.21 -9.96 -4.62
C ALA A 79 1.80 -10.28 -3.24
N TYR A 80 2.95 -10.91 -3.21
CA TYR A 80 3.75 -11.10 -2.00
C TYR A 80 5.20 -11.42 -2.33
N SER A 81 6.11 -11.08 -1.41
CA SER A 81 7.50 -11.55 -1.39
C SER A 81 7.69 -12.60 -0.29
N GLY A 82 8.41 -13.66 -0.59
CA GLY A 82 8.69 -14.75 0.34
C GLY A 82 10.00 -15.47 0.03
N GLY A 83 10.27 -16.51 0.77
CA GLY A 83 11.47 -17.35 0.62
C GLY A 83 11.98 -17.85 1.97
N SER A 84 13.00 -18.71 1.95
CA SER A 84 13.69 -19.22 3.14
C SER A 84 15.09 -18.60 3.27
N TYR A 85 15.76 -18.87 4.40
CA TYR A 85 17.09 -18.33 4.69
C TYR A 85 18.11 -18.63 3.58
N ASP A 86 18.12 -19.86 3.07
CA ASP A 86 19.08 -20.32 2.05
C ASP A 86 18.56 -20.16 0.61
N SER A 87 17.41 -19.50 0.39
CA SER A 87 16.88 -19.27 -0.93
C SER A 87 16.97 -17.80 -1.37
N ASN A 88 16.87 -17.56 -2.67
CA ASN A 88 16.53 -16.22 -3.14
C ASN A 88 15.17 -15.79 -2.57
N PRO A 89 14.93 -14.48 -2.40
CA PRO A 89 13.57 -13.98 -2.24
C PRO A 89 12.79 -14.26 -3.53
N TYR A 90 11.55 -14.71 -3.41
CA TYR A 90 10.66 -14.93 -4.55
C TYR A 90 9.42 -14.06 -4.43
N ILE A 91 9.03 -13.46 -5.54
CA ILE A 91 7.90 -12.55 -5.63
C ILE A 91 6.82 -13.21 -6.49
N MET A 92 5.60 -13.26 -5.98
CA MET A 92 4.40 -13.56 -6.76
C MET A 92 3.69 -12.25 -7.09
N CYS A 93 3.46 -11.97 -8.37
CA CYS A 93 2.75 -10.78 -8.86
C CYS A 93 1.66 -11.15 -9.86
N ASN A 94 0.79 -10.19 -10.13
CA ASN A 94 -0.19 -10.21 -11.22
C ASN A 94 -0.06 -8.91 -12.04
N PHE A 95 1.04 -8.77 -12.77
CA PHE A 95 1.35 -7.56 -13.52
C PHE A 95 0.40 -7.37 -14.71
N THR A 96 -0.29 -6.23 -14.76
CA THR A 96 -1.28 -5.89 -15.77
C THR A 96 -0.90 -4.67 -16.62
N GLY A 97 0.32 -4.13 -16.41
CA GLY A 97 0.81 -2.97 -17.16
C GLY A 97 0.31 -1.62 -16.67
N THR A 98 -0.41 -1.56 -15.57
CA THR A 98 -0.82 -0.30 -14.94
C THR A 98 0.28 0.28 -14.06
N LEU A 99 0.23 1.57 -13.76
CA LEU A 99 1.13 2.19 -12.78
C LEU A 99 1.04 1.52 -11.41
N ASP A 100 -0.13 1.10 -11.00
CA ASP A 100 -0.36 0.34 -9.77
C ASP A 100 0.42 -0.98 -9.77
N SER A 101 0.43 -1.70 -10.90
CA SER A 101 1.24 -2.93 -11.00
C SER A 101 2.75 -2.68 -11.06
N VAL A 102 3.20 -1.51 -11.54
CA VAL A 102 4.61 -1.08 -11.42
C VAL A 102 4.95 -0.79 -9.95
N SER A 103 4.08 -0.07 -9.25
CA SER A 103 4.21 0.20 -7.81
C SER A 103 4.27 -1.09 -6.99
N THR A 104 3.43 -2.06 -7.34
CA THR A 104 3.46 -3.40 -6.72
C THR A 104 4.81 -4.09 -6.89
N ILE A 105 5.44 -4.03 -8.08
CA ILE A 105 6.79 -4.59 -8.28
C ILE A 105 7.81 -3.87 -7.39
N ALA A 106 7.75 -2.54 -7.29
CA ALA A 106 8.65 -1.77 -6.43
C ALA A 106 8.47 -2.15 -4.96
N HIS A 107 7.23 -2.33 -4.51
CA HIS A 107 6.85 -2.76 -3.17
C HIS A 107 7.43 -4.13 -2.82
N GLU A 108 7.11 -5.14 -3.63
CA GLU A 108 7.55 -6.52 -3.38
C GLU A 108 9.07 -6.66 -3.50
N MET A 109 9.70 -5.88 -4.39
CA MET A 109 11.15 -5.79 -4.46
C MET A 109 11.73 -5.19 -3.17
N GLY A 110 11.06 -4.21 -2.54
CA GLY A 110 11.46 -3.67 -1.23
C GLY A 110 11.48 -4.74 -0.14
N HIS A 111 10.45 -5.57 -0.06
CA HIS A 111 10.44 -6.73 0.84
C HIS A 111 11.56 -7.72 0.52
N SER A 112 11.77 -8.01 -0.76
CA SER A 112 12.84 -8.91 -1.21
C SER A 112 14.22 -8.40 -0.80
N MET A 113 14.47 -7.11 -0.96
CA MET A 113 15.73 -6.48 -0.55
C MET A 113 15.92 -6.49 0.97
N HIS A 114 14.88 -6.21 1.74
CA HIS A 114 14.92 -6.32 3.20
C HIS A 114 15.30 -7.73 3.63
N SER A 115 14.62 -8.74 3.06
CA SER A 115 14.92 -10.14 3.33
C SER A 115 16.32 -10.55 2.88
N TRP A 116 16.76 -10.06 1.70
CA TRP A 116 18.11 -10.31 1.20
C TRP A 116 19.18 -9.82 2.18
N PHE A 117 19.14 -8.53 2.54
CA PHE A 117 20.13 -7.96 3.46
C PHE A 117 20.08 -8.61 4.84
N SER A 118 18.89 -8.87 5.38
CA SER A 118 18.75 -9.53 6.67
C SER A 118 19.39 -10.93 6.67
N ARG A 119 19.10 -11.74 5.65
CA ARG A 119 19.60 -13.12 5.54
C ARG A 119 21.09 -13.20 5.26
N HIS A 120 21.68 -12.17 4.62
CA HIS A 120 23.12 -12.12 4.34
C HIS A 120 23.96 -11.49 5.46
N THR A 121 23.33 -10.81 6.41
CA THR A 121 24.02 -10.13 7.52
C THR A 121 23.76 -10.75 8.88
N GLN A 122 22.69 -11.55 9.01
CA GLN A 122 22.30 -12.18 10.27
C GLN A 122 22.36 -13.71 10.15
N PRO A 123 22.68 -14.42 11.24
CA PRO A 123 22.52 -15.87 11.28
C PRO A 123 21.03 -16.26 11.20
N ALA A 124 20.74 -17.48 10.76
CA ALA A 124 19.40 -17.94 10.42
C ALA A 124 18.35 -17.67 11.54
N GLN A 125 18.72 -17.85 12.79
CA GLN A 125 17.82 -17.63 13.95
C GLN A 125 17.47 -16.16 14.20
N TYR A 126 18.16 -15.20 13.56
CA TYR A 126 17.93 -13.75 13.70
C TYR A 126 17.62 -13.08 12.36
N ALA A 127 17.52 -13.84 11.28
CA ALA A 127 17.34 -13.28 9.95
C ALA A 127 15.91 -12.80 9.64
N ASP A 128 14.92 -13.29 10.41
CA ASP A 128 13.56 -12.80 10.29
C ASP A 128 13.40 -11.48 11.06
N TYR A 129 12.85 -10.50 10.38
CA TYR A 129 12.52 -9.20 10.97
C TYR A 129 11.07 -9.16 11.48
N THR A 130 10.81 -8.26 12.42
CA THR A 130 9.48 -8.14 13.02
C THR A 130 8.47 -7.57 12.03
N LEU A 131 7.21 -7.96 12.20
CA LEU A 131 6.08 -7.45 11.43
C LEU A 131 5.99 -5.91 11.43
N PHE A 132 6.38 -5.27 12.53
CA PHE A 132 6.36 -3.81 12.70
C PHE A 132 7.15 -3.06 11.62
N VAL A 133 8.32 -3.57 11.23
CA VAL A 133 9.20 -2.93 10.24
C VAL A 133 9.04 -3.49 8.82
N ALA A 134 8.23 -4.53 8.65
CA ALA A 134 8.12 -5.23 7.38
C ALA A 134 7.74 -4.31 6.21
N GLU A 135 6.82 -3.38 6.43
CA GLU A 135 6.33 -2.48 5.39
C GLU A 135 7.16 -1.20 5.21
N VAL A 136 8.22 -1.01 5.99
CA VAL A 136 9.07 0.18 5.84
C VAL A 136 9.84 0.12 4.53
N ALA A 137 10.53 -1.00 4.27
CA ALA A 137 11.34 -1.16 3.06
C ALA A 137 10.51 -1.14 1.78
N SER A 138 9.37 -1.85 1.78
CA SER A 138 8.44 -1.90 0.65
C SER A 138 7.90 -0.52 0.30
N THR A 139 7.44 0.22 1.29
CA THR A 139 6.85 1.54 1.10
C THR A 139 7.90 2.65 0.85
N VAL A 140 9.15 2.49 1.28
CA VAL A 140 10.26 3.36 0.83
C VAL A 140 10.44 3.24 -0.68
N ASN A 141 10.49 2.03 -1.22
CA ASN A 141 10.61 1.83 -2.68
C ASN A 141 9.43 2.46 -3.44
N GLU A 142 8.19 2.31 -2.94
CA GLU A 142 7.03 2.98 -3.55
C GLU A 142 7.14 4.50 -3.54
N ASN A 143 7.56 5.08 -2.41
CA ASN A 143 7.74 6.53 -2.30
C ASN A 143 8.84 7.02 -3.24
N LEU A 144 9.97 6.32 -3.30
CA LEU A 144 11.05 6.67 -4.24
C LEU A 144 10.56 6.60 -5.69
N LEU A 145 9.73 5.61 -6.04
CA LEU A 145 9.15 5.51 -7.38
C LEU A 145 8.25 6.71 -7.70
N ILE A 146 7.35 7.07 -6.81
CA ILE A 146 6.45 8.22 -7.03
C ILE A 146 7.25 9.53 -7.11
N GLU A 147 8.21 9.74 -6.22
CA GLU A 147 9.06 10.95 -6.23
C GLU A 147 9.92 11.02 -7.50
N HIS A 148 10.51 9.91 -7.94
CA HIS A 148 11.23 9.82 -9.21
C HIS A 148 10.34 10.21 -10.38
N LEU A 149 9.14 9.65 -10.47
CA LEU A 149 8.20 9.97 -11.53
C LEU A 149 7.74 11.43 -11.48
N LEU A 150 7.46 11.98 -10.31
CA LEU A 150 7.08 13.39 -10.14
C LEU A 150 8.21 14.38 -10.48
N ALA A 151 9.47 13.95 -10.39
CA ALA A 151 10.64 14.74 -10.74
C ALA A 151 10.88 14.86 -12.25
N GLU A 152 10.26 14.03 -13.08
CA GLU A 152 10.36 14.11 -14.53
C GLU A 152 9.84 15.45 -15.07
N LYS A 153 10.72 16.21 -15.75
CA LYS A 153 10.44 17.62 -16.15
C LYS A 153 9.42 17.77 -17.28
N ASN A 154 9.23 16.74 -18.09
CA ASN A 154 8.44 16.81 -19.33
C ASN A 154 7.09 16.07 -19.21
N GLN A 155 6.58 15.85 -18.01
CA GLN A 155 5.28 15.23 -17.84
C GLN A 155 4.15 16.13 -18.33
N ASP A 156 3.18 15.54 -19.01
CA ASP A 156 1.93 16.23 -19.28
C ASP A 156 1.13 16.44 -17.98
N PRO A 157 0.32 17.51 -17.89
CA PRO A 157 -0.42 17.85 -16.68
C PRO A 157 -1.38 16.76 -16.20
N ALA A 158 -1.91 15.94 -17.09
CA ALA A 158 -2.85 14.88 -16.72
C ALA A 158 -2.12 13.70 -16.06
N THR A 159 -0.96 13.30 -16.57
CA THR A 159 -0.07 12.32 -15.94
C THR A 159 0.39 12.79 -14.56
N ARG A 160 0.82 14.06 -14.45
CA ARG A 160 1.22 14.63 -13.15
C ARG A 160 0.06 14.63 -12.14
N LEU A 161 -1.15 14.98 -12.58
CA LEU A 161 -2.32 14.93 -11.72
C LEU A 161 -2.64 13.49 -11.26
N ALA A 162 -2.50 12.50 -12.15
CA ALA A 162 -2.70 11.11 -11.81
C ALA A 162 -1.71 10.62 -10.74
N LEU A 163 -0.41 10.98 -10.86
CA LEU A 163 0.62 10.66 -9.87
C LEU A 163 0.33 11.31 -8.51
N LEU A 164 -0.02 12.59 -8.50
CA LEU A 164 -0.39 13.29 -7.27
C LEU A 164 -1.64 12.67 -6.61
N ASN A 165 -2.63 12.28 -7.42
CA ASN A 165 -3.79 11.58 -6.91
C ASN A 165 -3.41 10.21 -6.34
N GLN A 166 -2.55 9.44 -7.01
CA GLN A 166 -2.04 8.16 -6.48
C GLN A 166 -1.35 8.34 -5.14
N TYR A 167 -0.52 9.38 -5.00
CA TYR A 167 0.15 9.70 -3.73
C TYR A 167 -0.86 9.98 -2.60
N LEU A 168 -1.91 10.75 -2.87
CA LEU A 168 -2.98 11.01 -1.91
C LEU A 168 -3.80 9.75 -1.58
N GLU A 169 -4.06 8.91 -2.58
CA GLU A 169 -4.75 7.62 -2.39
C GLU A 169 -3.94 6.66 -1.50
N ASN A 170 -2.60 6.65 -1.63
CA ASN A 170 -1.73 5.87 -0.77
C ASN A 170 -1.85 6.32 0.70
N PHE A 171 -1.87 7.63 0.96
CA PHE A 171 -2.12 8.15 2.32
C PHE A 171 -3.52 7.77 2.83
N LYS A 172 -4.53 7.91 1.99
CA LYS A 172 -5.91 7.51 2.35
C LYS A 172 -5.97 6.03 2.72
N GLY A 173 -5.42 5.16 1.87
CA GLY A 173 -5.51 3.70 2.02
C GLY A 173 -4.61 3.15 3.10
N THR A 174 -3.39 3.67 3.22
CA THR A 174 -2.34 3.09 4.07
C THR A 174 -2.24 3.76 5.45
N VAL A 175 -2.48 5.07 5.54
CA VAL A 175 -2.45 5.75 6.84
C VAL A 175 -3.85 5.82 7.44
N TYR A 176 -4.77 6.55 6.81
CA TYR A 176 -6.07 6.82 7.43
C TYR A 176 -6.94 5.57 7.58
N ARG A 177 -7.07 4.80 6.51
CA ARG A 177 -7.91 3.59 6.53
C ARG A 177 -7.34 2.52 7.48
N GLN A 178 -6.04 2.31 7.47
CA GLN A 178 -5.43 1.30 8.34
C GLN A 178 -5.43 1.72 9.82
N THR A 179 -5.30 3.01 10.12
CA THR A 179 -5.49 3.51 11.49
C THR A 179 -6.93 3.31 11.95
N MET A 180 -7.91 3.59 11.09
CA MET A 180 -9.32 3.33 11.38
C MET A 180 -9.57 1.84 11.67
N PHE A 181 -8.96 0.94 10.90
CA PHE A 181 -9.04 -0.50 11.14
C PHE A 181 -8.38 -0.90 12.47
N ALA A 182 -7.22 -0.30 12.80
CA ALA A 182 -6.55 -0.56 14.06
C ALA A 182 -7.38 -0.07 15.28
N GLU A 183 -8.08 1.05 15.14
CA GLU A 183 -9.02 1.53 16.17
C GLU A 183 -10.21 0.60 16.32
N PHE A 184 -10.80 0.14 15.22
CA PHE A 184 -11.85 -0.86 15.24
C PHE A 184 -11.42 -2.13 16.00
N GLU A 185 -10.24 -2.63 15.67
CA GLU A 185 -9.67 -3.82 16.30
C GLU A 185 -9.42 -3.61 17.80
N ARG A 186 -8.78 -2.49 18.18
CA ARG A 186 -8.56 -2.10 19.57
C ARG A 186 -9.88 -2.04 20.36
N ASP A 187 -10.86 -1.37 19.81
CA ASP A 187 -12.12 -1.11 20.50
C ASP A 187 -12.97 -2.37 20.61
N ALA A 188 -12.97 -3.23 19.59
CA ALA A 188 -13.62 -4.54 19.65
C ALA A 188 -12.98 -5.45 20.72
N HIS A 189 -11.64 -5.49 20.81
CA HIS A 189 -10.94 -6.23 21.87
C HIS A 189 -11.26 -5.66 23.26
N ALA A 190 -11.26 -4.34 23.41
CA ALA A 190 -11.60 -3.69 24.67
C ALA A 190 -13.06 -3.97 25.09
N MET A 191 -14.00 -4.09 24.16
CA MET A 191 -15.37 -4.53 24.46
C MET A 191 -15.37 -5.97 25.02
N ALA A 192 -14.65 -6.89 24.39
CA ALA A 192 -14.53 -8.27 24.87
C ALA A 192 -13.90 -8.35 26.28
N GLU A 193 -12.84 -7.57 26.53
CA GLU A 193 -12.18 -7.49 27.84
C GLU A 193 -13.11 -6.98 28.95
N ARG A 194 -14.05 -6.09 28.62
CA ARG A 194 -15.11 -5.64 29.56
C ARG A 194 -16.25 -6.61 29.70
N GLY A 195 -16.24 -7.74 29.00
CA GLY A 195 -17.33 -8.74 29.02
C GLY A 195 -18.55 -8.34 28.19
N GLU A 196 -18.42 -7.37 27.29
CA GLU A 196 -19.48 -6.96 26.38
C GLU A 196 -19.65 -7.99 25.24
N ALA A 197 -20.88 -8.18 24.78
CA ALA A 197 -21.16 -9.13 23.71
C ALA A 197 -20.72 -8.57 22.35
N LEU A 198 -19.79 -9.24 21.70
CA LEU A 198 -19.39 -8.95 20.31
C LEU A 198 -20.41 -9.58 19.34
N ASN A 199 -21.54 -8.92 19.18
CA ASN A 199 -22.56 -9.31 18.21
C ASN A 199 -22.50 -8.40 16.96
N PRO A 200 -23.12 -8.79 15.83
CA PRO A 200 -23.07 -8.00 14.60
C PRO A 200 -23.55 -6.55 14.77
N ALA A 201 -24.58 -6.31 15.57
CA ALA A 201 -25.09 -4.95 15.77
C ALA A 201 -24.09 -4.05 16.49
N ALA A 202 -23.41 -4.55 17.53
CA ALA A 202 -22.39 -3.81 18.26
C ALA A 202 -21.19 -3.48 17.35
N LEU A 203 -20.70 -4.45 16.57
CA LEU A 203 -19.58 -4.27 15.64
C LEU A 203 -19.96 -3.33 14.48
N ASN A 204 -21.17 -3.43 13.94
CA ASN A 204 -21.66 -2.53 12.89
C ASN A 204 -21.71 -1.08 13.38
N ASN A 205 -22.25 -0.86 14.60
CA ASN A 205 -22.31 0.48 15.18
C ASN A 205 -20.92 1.07 15.41
N LEU A 206 -19.99 0.27 15.94
CA LEU A 206 -18.60 0.67 16.12
C LEU A 206 -17.96 1.05 14.79
N TYR A 207 -18.11 0.21 13.77
CA TYR A 207 -17.50 0.45 12.47
C TYR A 207 -18.10 1.68 11.77
N LYS A 208 -19.45 1.82 11.77
CA LYS A 208 -20.14 2.98 11.21
C LYS A 208 -19.68 4.29 11.85
N LYS A 209 -19.54 4.30 13.18
CA LYS A 209 -19.02 5.46 13.91
C LYS A 209 -17.63 5.86 13.42
N LEU A 210 -16.71 4.89 13.27
CA LEU A 210 -15.35 5.16 12.78
C LEU A 210 -15.36 5.70 11.35
N ILE A 211 -16.21 5.19 10.46
CA ILE A 211 -16.37 5.76 9.12
C ILE A 211 -16.76 7.24 9.19
N VAL A 212 -17.76 7.58 10.00
CA VAL A 212 -18.19 8.98 10.17
C VAL A 212 -17.04 9.84 10.70
N ASP A 213 -16.33 9.37 11.72
CA ASP A 213 -15.24 10.11 12.38
C ASP A 213 -14.06 10.32 11.42
N TYR A 214 -13.73 9.35 10.57
CA TYR A 214 -12.56 9.43 9.67
C TYR A 214 -12.85 10.18 8.37
N PHE A 215 -14.05 10.01 7.80
CA PHE A 215 -14.38 10.62 6.50
C PHE A 215 -15.01 12.01 6.62
N GLY A 216 -15.65 12.30 7.74
CA GLY A 216 -16.20 13.61 8.06
C GLY A 216 -17.58 13.90 7.43
N PRO A 217 -18.06 15.13 7.61
CA PRO A 217 -19.45 15.49 7.32
C PRO A 217 -19.81 15.60 5.83
N GLU A 218 -18.81 15.63 4.94
CA GLU A 218 -19.04 15.72 3.49
C GLU A 218 -19.35 14.37 2.85
N LEU A 219 -19.21 13.26 3.62
CA LEU A 219 -19.53 11.92 3.17
C LEU A 219 -20.89 11.49 3.66
N VAL A 220 -21.72 11.02 2.74
CA VAL A 220 -22.96 10.26 3.07
C VAL A 220 -22.53 8.83 3.37
N VAL A 221 -22.80 8.38 4.60
CA VAL A 221 -22.47 7.02 5.04
C VAL A 221 -23.70 6.13 4.87
N ASP A 222 -23.70 5.37 3.78
CA ASP A 222 -24.75 4.40 3.46
C ASP A 222 -24.83 3.30 4.52
N ASP A 223 -26.00 2.71 4.70
CA ASP A 223 -26.19 1.69 5.74
C ASP A 223 -25.37 0.43 5.51
N GLU A 224 -25.10 0.08 4.27
CA GLU A 224 -24.32 -1.10 3.87
C GLU A 224 -22.86 -1.02 4.34
N VAL A 225 -22.30 0.18 4.47
CA VAL A 225 -20.90 0.40 4.85
C VAL A 225 -20.59 -0.15 6.24
N GLN A 226 -21.59 -0.18 7.15
CA GLN A 226 -21.42 -0.75 8.49
C GLN A 226 -20.99 -2.23 8.50
N TYR A 227 -21.24 -2.97 7.40
CA TYR A 227 -20.91 -4.40 7.30
C TYR A 227 -19.50 -4.65 6.74
N GLU A 228 -18.77 -3.61 6.33
CA GLU A 228 -17.47 -3.77 5.65
C GLU A 228 -16.45 -4.54 6.49
N TRP A 229 -16.44 -4.38 7.81
CA TRP A 229 -15.53 -5.08 8.72
C TRP A 229 -15.56 -6.61 8.53
N ALA A 230 -16.75 -7.16 8.21
CA ALA A 230 -16.94 -8.61 8.09
C ALA A 230 -16.20 -9.24 6.91
N ARG A 231 -15.82 -8.44 5.89
CA ARG A 231 -15.06 -8.92 4.71
C ARG A 231 -13.57 -8.70 4.83
N ILE A 232 -13.06 -8.07 5.90
CA ILE A 232 -11.64 -7.73 6.05
C ILE A 232 -10.88 -8.91 6.67
N PRO A 233 -10.11 -9.69 5.88
CA PRO A 233 -9.46 -10.90 6.40
C PRO A 233 -8.37 -10.60 7.43
N HIS A 234 -7.83 -9.39 7.43
CA HIS A 234 -6.79 -8.95 8.37
C HIS A 234 -7.25 -9.00 9.83
N PHE A 235 -8.54 -8.84 10.11
CA PHE A 235 -9.07 -8.93 11.48
C PHE A 235 -9.02 -10.34 12.09
N TYR A 236 -8.76 -11.37 11.26
CA TYR A 236 -8.45 -12.71 11.73
C TYR A 236 -6.98 -12.89 12.16
N ARG A 237 -6.16 -11.85 11.99
CA ARG A 237 -4.78 -11.76 12.46
C ARG A 237 -4.66 -10.53 13.37
N PRO A 238 -4.90 -10.68 14.68
CA PRO A 238 -5.02 -9.54 15.59
C PRO A 238 -3.76 -8.68 15.60
N PHE A 239 -3.99 -7.37 15.66
CA PHE A 239 -2.96 -6.34 15.73
C PHE A 239 -1.96 -6.36 14.56
N TYR A 240 -2.46 -6.66 13.37
CA TYR A 240 -1.65 -6.67 12.15
C TYR A 240 -1.64 -5.30 11.44
N VAL A 241 -2.81 -4.63 11.34
CA VAL A 241 -2.99 -3.51 10.41
C VAL A 241 -2.36 -2.19 10.83
N TYR A 242 -2.10 -1.98 12.12
CA TYR A 242 -1.47 -0.73 12.62
C TYR A 242 -0.09 -0.47 12.01
N LYS A 243 0.63 -1.52 11.64
CA LYS A 243 1.98 -1.44 11.06
C LYS A 243 2.01 -0.69 9.73
N TYR A 244 0.91 -0.68 8.98
CA TYR A 244 0.83 0.02 7.71
C TYR A 244 0.96 1.53 7.88
N ALA A 245 0.24 2.12 8.83
CA ALA A 245 0.30 3.55 9.09
C ALA A 245 1.68 3.97 9.62
N THR A 246 2.26 3.22 10.56
CA THR A 246 3.58 3.47 11.11
C THR A 246 4.67 3.27 10.06
N GLY A 247 4.61 2.17 9.30
CA GLY A 247 5.56 1.84 8.24
C GLY A 247 5.57 2.90 7.14
N TYR A 248 4.40 3.27 6.62
CA TYR A 248 4.29 4.28 5.57
C TYR A 248 4.75 5.67 6.02
N SER A 249 4.38 6.10 7.22
CA SER A 249 4.83 7.39 7.76
C SER A 249 6.35 7.45 7.93
N THR A 250 6.96 6.35 8.39
CA THR A 250 8.41 6.21 8.48
C THR A 250 9.06 6.22 7.09
N ALA A 251 8.47 5.51 6.13
CA ALA A 251 8.97 5.43 4.77
C ALA A 251 8.99 6.79 4.07
N VAL A 252 7.94 7.59 4.23
CA VAL A 252 7.91 8.97 3.69
C VAL A 252 9.06 9.80 4.26
N ALA A 253 9.25 9.78 5.58
CA ALA A 253 10.33 10.53 6.22
C ALA A 253 11.72 10.05 5.78
N LEU A 254 11.92 8.73 5.62
CA LEU A 254 13.18 8.16 5.12
C LEU A 254 13.42 8.53 3.66
N SER A 255 12.41 8.42 2.80
CA SER A 255 12.52 8.78 1.37
C SER A 255 12.90 10.23 1.18
N GLU A 256 12.29 11.14 1.95
CA GLU A 256 12.69 12.55 1.95
C GLU A 256 14.15 12.77 2.39
N GLY A 257 14.63 11.99 3.37
CA GLY A 257 16.03 12.05 3.83
C GLY A 257 17.03 11.50 2.80
N ILE A 258 16.66 10.43 2.08
CA ILE A 258 17.47 9.79 1.04
C ILE A 258 17.62 10.71 -0.18
N LEU A 259 16.58 11.47 -0.53
CA LEU A 259 16.56 12.34 -1.72
C LEU A 259 17.17 13.74 -1.49
N LYS A 260 17.54 14.09 -0.27
CA LYS A 260 18.22 15.35 0.10
C LYS A 260 19.74 15.23 0.05
#